data_1a45232cc5de21ad20143ff94387b7d6
#
_entry.id   1a45232cc5de21ad20143ff94387b7d6
#
_cell.length_a   1.000
_cell.length_b   1.000
_cell.length_c   1.000
_cell.angle_alpha   90.00
_cell.angle_beta   90.00
_cell.angle_gamma   90.00
#
_symmetry.space_group_name_H-M   'P 1'
#
loop_
_entity.id
_entity.type
_entity.pdbx_description
1 polymer ?
#
loop_
_entity_poly.entity_id
_entity_poly.type
_entity_poly.pdbx_seq_one_letter_code
_entity_poly.pdbx_strand_id
1 'polypeptide(L)'
;MQVNVVSMTGNDFSPRSTDTRGSSCPSLPGLGKQNVTVDEDAVEHIANVAGGDLRSAYNALELAALTTTPDGEGKVHVTLADAEQSIQRKALSYNEDSYYDFLSAFCKSLRGSDANAALYYAMRLLEGGCDPMLVARRLVVHSAEDVGMADPRALQVATSAMYALEKIGYPEARIPLAEAIIYVCEAEKSNSVVNAMYAAVEDARNARDDNVPPYLKDNSYGSEEDKANGKAYKYPHNYGGYVEQQYLPDSLKDKIYYVPGQNGYENEVKEIRKRKGKKQ
;
A
#
# COMPACT_ATOMS: atom_id res chain seq x y z
N MET A 1 -5.60 22.40 28.81
CA MET A 1 -7.03 22.64 28.51
C MET A 1 -7.77 21.34 28.81
N GLN A 2 -8.72 21.31 29.75
CA GLN A 2 -9.42 20.08 30.13
C GLN A 2 -10.51 19.79 29.09
N VAL A 3 -10.44 18.65 28.43
CA VAL A 3 -11.48 18.17 27.50
C VAL A 3 -12.51 17.38 28.30
N ASN A 4 -13.75 17.81 28.27
CA ASN A 4 -14.83 17.15 28.97
C ASN A 4 -15.33 15.98 28.12
N VAL A 5 -15.08 14.72 28.52
CA VAL A 5 -15.44 13.49 27.80
C VAL A 5 -16.94 13.40 27.47
N VAL A 6 -17.77 14.18 28.17
CA VAL A 6 -19.21 14.30 27.89
C VAL A 6 -19.49 14.83 26.47
N SER A 7 -18.57 15.59 25.86
CA SER A 7 -18.74 16.09 24.49
C SER A 7 -18.42 15.07 23.38
N MET A 8 -17.68 14.00 23.72
CA MET A 8 -17.32 12.95 22.75
C MET A 8 -18.35 11.80 22.70
N THR A 9 -19.27 11.73 23.66
CA THR A 9 -20.32 10.68 23.73
C THR A 9 -21.72 11.18 23.34
N GLY A 10 -21.83 12.44 22.90
CA GLY A 10 -23.10 13.05 22.53
C GLY A 10 -23.57 12.65 21.12
N ASN A 11 -24.74 12.18 21.04
CA ASN A 11 -25.75 11.84 20.06
C ASN A 11 -25.74 12.48 18.66
N ASP A 12 -24.60 12.82 18.05
CA ASP A 12 -24.58 13.48 16.74
C ASP A 12 -24.10 12.58 15.56
N PHE A 13 -23.99 11.27 15.77
CA PHE A 13 -23.91 10.32 14.66
C PHE A 13 -25.23 9.57 14.51
N SER A 14 -26.19 10.18 13.82
CA SER A 14 -27.35 9.50 13.26
C SER A 14 -26.97 8.87 11.91
N PRO A 15 -26.76 7.56 11.79
CA PRO A 15 -26.76 6.92 10.50
C PRO A 15 -28.20 6.87 10.02
N ARG A 16 -28.48 7.39 8.83
CA ARG A 16 -29.74 7.20 8.14
C ARG A 16 -30.01 5.71 8.00
N SER A 17 -31.14 5.34 8.55
CA SER A 17 -31.68 4.00 8.59
C SER A 17 -31.82 3.36 7.21
N THR A 18 -31.41 2.09 7.07
CA THR A 18 -32.28 1.06 6.50
C THR A 18 -31.92 -0.29 7.12
N ASP A 19 -32.93 -0.86 7.71
CA ASP A 19 -33.32 -2.26 7.78
C ASP A 19 -32.98 -3.08 9.04
N THR A 20 -34.07 -3.42 9.61
CA THR A 20 -34.49 -4.42 10.58
C THR A 20 -33.68 -5.72 10.58
N ARG A 21 -33.01 -6.03 11.71
CA ARG A 21 -33.14 -7.30 12.44
C ARG A 21 -32.60 -7.12 13.86
N GLY A 22 -33.47 -7.33 14.84
CA GLY A 22 -33.14 -7.15 16.25
C GLY A 22 -32.12 -8.16 16.76
N SER A 23 -31.00 -7.62 17.23
CA SER A 23 -30.21 -8.20 18.28
C SER A 23 -29.88 -7.07 19.24
N SER A 24 -30.50 -7.11 20.42
CA SER A 24 -30.23 -6.21 21.52
C SER A 24 -28.79 -6.43 21.99
N CYS A 25 -27.86 -5.61 21.51
CA CYS A 25 -26.60 -5.43 22.21
C CYS A 25 -26.89 -4.71 23.52
N PRO A 26 -26.48 -5.23 24.70
CA PRO A 26 -26.65 -4.50 25.94
C PRO A 26 -25.82 -3.21 25.81
N SER A 27 -26.49 -2.05 25.90
CA SER A 27 -25.85 -0.75 25.96
C SER A 27 -25.07 -0.69 27.27
N LEU A 28 -23.77 -0.88 27.22
CA LEU A 28 -22.88 -0.54 28.33
C LEU A 28 -23.05 0.95 28.60
N PRO A 29 -23.27 1.37 29.85
CA PRO A 29 -23.36 2.78 30.19
C PRO A 29 -22.01 3.43 29.88
N GLY A 30 -21.97 4.31 28.87
CA GLY A 30 -20.74 5.00 28.50
C GLY A 30 -20.19 5.86 29.64
N LEU A 31 -18.89 6.14 29.60
CA LEU A 31 -18.13 6.95 30.58
C LEU A 31 -18.77 8.34 30.87
N GLY A 32 -19.62 8.83 29.98
CA GLY A 32 -20.35 10.08 30.16
C GLY A 32 -21.32 10.16 31.36
N LYS A 33 -21.64 8.99 31.98
CA LYS A 33 -22.39 8.93 33.23
C LYS A 33 -21.49 8.91 34.48
N GLN A 34 -20.20 8.70 34.30
CA GLN A 34 -19.18 8.74 35.32
C GLN A 34 -18.52 10.13 35.26
N ASN A 35 -18.23 10.71 36.38
CA ASN A 35 -17.63 12.06 36.50
C ASN A 35 -16.14 11.99 36.13
N VAL A 36 -15.83 11.69 34.83
CA VAL A 36 -14.49 11.49 34.33
C VAL A 36 -14.03 12.69 33.50
N THR A 37 -12.84 13.16 33.78
CA THR A 37 -12.12 14.15 32.96
C THR A 37 -10.79 13.55 32.51
N VAL A 38 -10.32 13.93 31.32
CA VAL A 38 -9.09 13.41 30.72
C VAL A 38 -8.25 14.59 30.24
N ASP A 39 -6.97 14.55 30.47
CA ASP A 39 -6.04 15.56 29.95
C ASP A 39 -5.86 15.42 28.43
N GLU A 40 -5.61 16.54 27.74
CA GLU A 40 -5.50 16.59 26.29
C GLU A 40 -4.34 15.73 25.78
N ASP A 41 -3.19 15.73 26.47
CA ASP A 41 -2.02 14.90 26.20
C ASP A 41 -2.28 13.40 26.42
N ALA A 42 -3.12 13.04 27.40
CA ALA A 42 -3.57 11.66 27.59
C ALA A 42 -4.48 11.18 26.45
N VAL A 43 -5.37 12.04 25.95
CA VAL A 43 -6.23 11.74 24.79
C VAL A 43 -5.38 11.56 23.54
N GLU A 44 -4.43 12.47 23.30
CA GLU A 44 -3.51 12.39 22.17
C GLU A 44 -2.65 11.12 22.22
N HIS A 45 -2.15 10.77 23.40
CA HIS A 45 -1.38 9.53 23.60
C HIS A 45 -2.21 8.29 23.27
N ILE A 46 -3.44 8.18 23.81
CA ILE A 46 -4.36 7.07 23.53
C ILE A 46 -4.65 6.98 22.02
N ALA A 47 -4.94 8.10 21.36
CA ALA A 47 -5.23 8.13 19.93
C ALA A 47 -4.04 7.66 19.07
N ASN A 48 -2.84 8.13 19.41
CA ASN A 48 -1.60 7.77 18.70
C ASN A 48 -1.27 6.28 18.85
N VAL A 49 -1.42 5.73 20.08
CA VAL A 49 -1.13 4.30 20.33
C VAL A 49 -2.19 3.38 19.73
N ALA A 50 -3.44 3.83 19.66
CA ALA A 50 -4.53 3.07 19.03
C ALA A 50 -4.39 2.97 17.51
N GLY A 51 -3.58 3.82 16.87
CA GLY A 51 -3.25 3.73 15.44
C GLY A 51 -4.47 3.72 14.51
N GLY A 52 -5.56 4.44 14.88
CA GLY A 52 -6.81 4.49 14.11
C GLY A 52 -7.84 3.42 14.50
N ASP A 53 -7.50 2.48 15.39
CA ASP A 53 -8.49 1.53 15.94
C ASP A 53 -9.27 2.15 17.10
N LEU A 54 -10.47 2.63 16.78
CA LEU A 54 -11.39 3.24 17.76
C LEU A 54 -11.73 2.29 18.91
N ARG A 55 -11.83 0.98 18.68
CA ARG A 55 -12.15 0.01 19.73
C ARG A 55 -11.01 -0.09 20.75
N SER A 56 -9.77 -0.15 20.27
CA SER A 56 -8.58 -0.13 21.12
C SER A 56 -8.46 1.16 21.88
N ALA A 57 -8.75 2.32 21.26
CA ALA A 57 -8.75 3.62 21.91
C ALA A 57 -9.79 3.70 23.04
N TYR A 58 -11.01 3.24 22.79
CA TYR A 58 -12.06 3.24 23.83
C TYR A 58 -11.75 2.26 24.97
N ASN A 59 -11.23 1.09 24.68
CA ASN A 59 -10.83 0.14 25.71
C ASN A 59 -9.71 0.68 26.60
N ALA A 60 -8.72 1.36 26.02
CA ALA A 60 -7.64 2.00 26.76
C ALA A 60 -8.16 3.14 27.65
N LEU A 61 -9.05 3.99 27.11
CA LEU A 61 -9.68 5.07 27.88
C LEU A 61 -10.55 4.54 29.02
N GLU A 62 -11.35 3.51 28.77
CA GLU A 62 -12.18 2.85 29.77
C GLU A 62 -11.32 2.24 30.90
N LEU A 63 -10.24 1.54 30.51
CA LEU A 63 -9.31 0.97 31.50
C LEU A 63 -8.63 2.06 32.32
N ALA A 64 -8.15 3.13 31.70
CA ALA A 64 -7.56 4.25 32.39
C ALA A 64 -8.54 4.87 33.40
N ALA A 65 -9.79 5.11 33.00
CA ALA A 65 -10.83 5.66 33.87
C ALA A 65 -11.20 4.72 35.03
N LEU A 66 -11.21 3.40 34.81
CA LEU A 66 -11.54 2.39 35.84
C LEU A 66 -10.39 2.17 36.83
N THR A 67 -9.15 2.37 36.43
CA THR A 67 -7.96 2.14 37.27
C THR A 67 -7.48 3.39 38.01
N THR A 68 -7.87 4.58 37.56
CA THR A 68 -7.54 5.83 38.23
C THR A 68 -8.42 6.02 39.47
N THR A 69 -7.78 6.33 40.62
CA THR A 69 -8.47 6.53 41.88
C THR A 69 -9.29 7.82 41.85
N PRO A 70 -10.59 7.78 42.15
CA PRO A 70 -11.41 9.00 42.28
C PRO A 70 -10.88 9.92 43.35
N ASP A 71 -11.05 11.23 43.15
CA ASP A 71 -10.77 12.24 44.18
C ASP A 71 -11.81 12.22 45.33
N GLY A 72 -11.64 13.11 46.31
CA GLY A 72 -12.53 13.19 47.46
C GLY A 72 -13.99 13.57 47.14
N GLU A 73 -14.27 14.00 45.92
CA GLU A 73 -15.61 14.32 45.40
C GLU A 73 -16.16 13.23 44.46
N GLY A 74 -15.43 12.13 44.33
CA GLY A 74 -15.80 11.01 43.44
C GLY A 74 -15.58 11.28 41.95
N LYS A 75 -14.73 12.25 41.59
CA LYS A 75 -14.36 12.60 40.22
C LYS A 75 -13.09 11.89 39.85
N VAL A 76 -13.09 11.24 38.69
CA VAL A 76 -11.91 10.61 38.11
C VAL A 76 -11.21 11.57 37.16
N HIS A 77 -9.91 11.79 37.36
CA HIS A 77 -9.08 12.62 36.51
C HIS A 77 -7.96 11.80 35.93
N VAL A 78 -8.06 11.47 34.62
CA VAL A 78 -7.09 10.67 33.90
C VAL A 78 -5.98 11.56 33.37
N THR A 79 -4.77 11.33 33.84
CA THR A 79 -3.55 11.99 33.41
C THR A 79 -2.83 11.19 32.32
N LEU A 80 -1.82 11.80 31.68
CA LEU A 80 -0.95 11.10 30.73
C LEU A 80 -0.33 9.84 31.35
N ALA A 81 0.10 9.89 32.60
CA ALA A 81 0.69 8.74 33.31
C ALA A 81 -0.33 7.58 33.47
N ASP A 82 -1.59 7.89 33.76
CA ASP A 82 -2.66 6.89 33.86
C ASP A 82 -2.96 6.28 32.48
N ALA A 83 -2.96 7.09 31.43
CA ALA A 83 -3.12 6.62 30.06
C ALA A 83 -1.96 5.70 29.61
N GLU A 84 -0.72 6.06 29.89
CA GLU A 84 0.47 5.23 29.63
C GLU A 84 0.40 3.89 30.36
N GLN A 85 -0.03 3.89 31.62
CA GLN A 85 -0.16 2.68 32.43
C GLN A 85 -1.29 1.77 31.93
N SER A 86 -2.41 2.34 31.47
CA SER A 86 -3.56 1.58 30.97
C SER A 86 -3.26 0.86 29.65
N ILE A 87 -2.39 1.40 28.81
CA ILE A 87 -2.08 0.85 27.50
C ILE A 87 -1.01 -0.25 27.55
N GLN A 88 -0.27 -0.41 28.68
CA GLN A 88 0.81 -1.40 28.89
C GLN A 88 1.86 -1.48 27.76
N ARG A 89 1.89 -0.51 26.88
CA ARG A 89 2.86 -0.38 25.78
C ARG A 89 3.68 0.87 26.00
N LYS A 90 4.98 0.70 26.20
CA LYS A 90 5.91 1.81 26.00
C LYS A 90 5.69 2.33 24.60
N ALA A 91 5.09 3.51 24.47
CA ALA A 91 5.05 4.20 23.18
C ALA A 91 6.50 4.37 22.72
N LEU A 92 6.88 3.62 21.67
CA LEU A 92 8.13 3.85 20.98
C LEU A 92 7.94 5.14 20.16
N SER A 93 8.09 6.31 20.83
CA SER A 93 8.05 7.57 20.11
C SER A 93 9.26 7.66 19.19
N TYR A 94 9.04 7.82 17.89
CA TYR A 94 10.07 8.23 16.96
C TYR A 94 10.16 9.75 16.94
N ASN A 95 11.38 10.30 16.86
CA ASN A 95 11.54 11.60 16.25
C ASN A 95 11.36 11.43 14.72
N GLU A 96 10.98 12.47 14.01
CA GLU A 96 10.75 12.42 12.56
C GLU A 96 11.93 11.84 11.79
N ASP A 97 13.17 12.14 12.17
CA ASP A 97 14.38 11.64 11.53
C ASP A 97 14.48 10.11 11.61
N SER A 98 14.25 9.55 12.81
CA SER A 98 14.27 8.09 13.03
C SER A 98 13.20 7.36 12.22
N TYR A 99 12.04 7.96 12.03
CA TYR A 99 10.95 7.39 11.23
C TYR A 99 11.37 7.22 9.76
N TYR A 100 11.93 8.27 9.15
CA TYR A 100 12.41 8.20 7.76
C TYR A 100 13.59 7.24 7.59
N ASP A 101 14.45 7.14 8.60
CA ASP A 101 15.56 6.18 8.59
C ASP A 101 15.07 4.73 8.61
N PHE A 102 14.09 4.39 9.46
CA PHE A 102 13.50 3.06 9.50
C PHE A 102 12.75 2.73 8.21
N LEU A 103 12.01 3.68 7.64
CA LEU A 103 11.32 3.50 6.38
C LEU A 103 12.31 3.26 5.23
N SER A 104 13.39 4.04 5.20
CA SER A 104 14.48 3.88 4.23
C SER A 104 15.20 2.53 4.39
N ALA A 105 15.46 2.10 5.62
CA ALA A 105 16.06 0.81 5.92
C ALA A 105 15.15 -0.35 5.49
N PHE A 106 13.84 -0.26 5.74
CA PHE A 106 12.85 -1.22 5.27
C PHE A 106 12.90 -1.37 3.74
N CYS A 107 12.79 -0.27 3.00
CA CYS A 107 12.83 -0.27 1.54
C CYS A 107 14.15 -0.84 0.99
N LYS A 108 15.28 -0.48 1.60
CA LYS A 108 16.60 -0.99 1.21
C LYS A 108 16.76 -2.48 1.52
N SER A 109 16.16 -2.97 2.60
CA SER A 109 16.17 -4.39 2.94
C SER A 109 15.35 -5.22 1.96
N LEU A 110 14.18 -4.73 1.50
CA LEU A 110 13.39 -5.36 0.43
C LEU A 110 14.22 -5.49 -0.86
N ARG A 111 14.87 -4.41 -1.26
CA ARG A 111 15.75 -4.39 -2.44
C ARG A 111 16.96 -5.29 -2.29
N GLY A 112 17.55 -5.32 -1.09
CA GLY A 112 18.73 -6.11 -0.75
C GLY A 112 18.45 -7.59 -0.47
N SER A 113 17.19 -8.04 -0.57
CA SER A 113 16.79 -9.44 -0.30
C SER A 113 17.11 -9.91 1.13
N ASP A 114 17.06 -9.01 2.11
CA ASP A 114 17.22 -9.36 3.52
C ASP A 114 15.84 -9.39 4.21
N ALA A 115 15.21 -10.57 4.24
CA ALA A 115 13.89 -10.76 4.84
C ALA A 115 13.89 -10.48 6.36
N ASN A 116 15.00 -10.78 7.04
CA ASN A 116 15.10 -10.56 8.49
C ASN A 116 15.13 -9.06 8.82
N ALA A 117 15.97 -8.31 8.10
CA ALA A 117 16.05 -6.87 8.26
C ALA A 117 14.73 -6.18 7.84
N ALA A 118 14.13 -6.59 6.70
CA ALA A 118 12.85 -6.05 6.23
C ALA A 118 11.73 -6.27 7.24
N LEU A 119 11.60 -7.48 7.79
CA LEU A 119 10.62 -7.77 8.84
C LEU A 119 10.86 -6.94 10.10
N TYR A 120 12.12 -6.87 10.55
CA TYR A 120 12.46 -6.10 11.73
C TYR A 120 12.09 -4.63 11.58
N TYR A 121 12.49 -3.98 10.48
CA TYR A 121 12.20 -2.56 10.25
C TYR A 121 10.71 -2.29 10.03
N ALA A 122 9.99 -3.20 9.34
CA ALA A 122 8.54 -3.10 9.20
C ALA A 122 7.84 -3.17 10.56
N MET A 123 8.16 -4.19 11.39
CA MET A 123 7.58 -4.32 12.71
C MET A 123 7.99 -3.16 13.64
N ARG A 124 9.21 -2.66 13.50
CA ARG A 124 9.67 -1.49 14.25
C ARG A 124 8.86 -0.24 13.92
N LEU A 125 8.55 -0.01 12.64
CA LEU A 125 7.67 1.06 12.18
C LEU A 125 6.26 0.90 12.77
N LEU A 126 5.69 -0.29 12.68
CA LEU A 126 4.32 -0.58 13.14
C LEU A 126 4.16 -0.45 14.66
N GLU A 127 5.10 -0.99 15.43
CA GLU A 127 5.11 -0.86 16.89
C GLU A 127 5.38 0.58 17.35
N GLY A 128 5.96 1.42 16.48
CA GLY A 128 6.15 2.84 16.70
C GLY A 128 4.96 3.71 16.29
N GLY A 129 3.83 3.12 15.89
CA GLY A 129 2.62 3.85 15.54
C GLY A 129 2.54 4.30 14.09
N CYS A 130 3.42 3.80 13.21
CA CYS A 130 3.31 4.05 11.77
C CYS A 130 1.99 3.48 11.22
N ASP A 131 1.31 4.23 10.34
CA ASP A 131 0.17 3.73 9.57
C ASP A 131 0.55 2.43 8.84
N PRO A 132 -0.05 1.28 9.17
CA PRO A 132 0.26 0.00 8.51
C PRO A 132 0.05 0.06 6.99
N MET A 133 -0.88 0.89 6.52
CA MET A 133 -1.13 1.09 5.11
C MET A 133 0.06 1.73 4.39
N LEU A 134 0.87 2.54 5.08
CA LEU A 134 2.08 3.12 4.49
C LEU A 134 3.13 2.03 4.22
N VAL A 135 3.34 1.10 5.16
CA VAL A 135 4.23 -0.06 4.97
C VAL A 135 3.74 -0.91 3.79
N ALA A 136 2.44 -1.20 3.73
CA ALA A 136 1.83 -1.95 2.63
C ALA A 136 2.01 -1.26 1.27
N ARG A 137 1.79 0.06 1.19
CA ARG A 137 2.01 0.83 -0.05
C ARG A 137 3.47 0.78 -0.51
N ARG A 138 4.44 0.88 0.42
CA ARG A 138 5.86 0.75 0.07
C ARG A 138 6.19 -0.65 -0.44
N LEU A 139 5.63 -1.69 0.19
CA LEU A 139 5.81 -3.07 -0.25
C LEU A 139 5.30 -3.28 -1.68
N VAL A 140 4.11 -2.76 -2.02
CA VAL A 140 3.54 -2.81 -3.39
C VAL A 140 4.45 -2.12 -4.40
N VAL A 141 4.96 -0.93 -4.08
CA VAL A 141 5.89 -0.21 -4.98
C VAL A 141 7.16 -1.02 -5.21
N HIS A 142 7.80 -1.51 -4.14
CA HIS A 142 9.06 -2.25 -4.24
C HIS A 142 8.90 -3.63 -4.89
N SER A 143 7.73 -4.27 -4.77
CA SER A 143 7.44 -5.51 -5.51
C SER A 143 7.44 -5.31 -7.03
N ALA A 144 7.04 -4.14 -7.52
CA ALA A 144 7.08 -3.80 -8.94
C ALA A 144 8.43 -3.19 -9.36
N GLU A 145 9.05 -2.39 -8.48
CA GLU A 145 10.30 -1.67 -8.74
C GLU A 145 11.52 -2.60 -8.74
N ASP A 146 11.65 -3.43 -7.70
CA ASP A 146 12.85 -4.23 -7.44
C ASP A 146 12.72 -5.68 -7.89
N VAL A 147 11.52 -6.26 -7.86
CA VAL A 147 11.24 -7.62 -8.36
C VAL A 147 10.73 -7.58 -9.81
N GLY A 148 9.71 -6.79 -10.07
CA GLY A 148 9.17 -6.54 -11.40
C GLY A 148 8.88 -7.82 -12.19
N MET A 149 9.44 -7.91 -13.39
CA MET A 149 9.25 -9.04 -14.29
C MET A 149 10.12 -10.27 -13.96
N ALA A 150 11.01 -10.20 -12.97
CA ALA A 150 11.70 -11.40 -12.51
C ALA A 150 10.74 -12.39 -11.82
N ASP A 151 9.80 -11.87 -11.02
CA ASP A 151 8.65 -12.65 -10.51
C ASP A 151 7.37 -11.78 -10.44
N PRO A 152 6.52 -11.81 -11.47
CA PRO A 152 5.29 -11.02 -11.51
C PRO A 152 4.29 -11.29 -10.37
N ARG A 153 4.43 -12.44 -9.67
CA ARG A 153 3.58 -12.79 -8.52
C ARG A 153 3.86 -11.89 -7.31
N ALA A 154 5.05 -11.32 -7.21
CA ALA A 154 5.41 -10.44 -6.10
C ALA A 154 4.43 -9.27 -5.93
N LEU A 155 4.04 -8.63 -7.05
CA LEU A 155 3.04 -7.56 -7.03
C LEU A 155 1.66 -8.08 -6.60
N GLN A 156 1.27 -9.28 -7.01
CA GLN A 156 -0.01 -9.90 -6.63
C GLN A 156 -0.04 -10.19 -5.13
N VAL A 157 1.03 -10.78 -4.59
CA VAL A 157 1.16 -11.08 -3.16
C VAL A 157 1.12 -9.79 -2.33
N ALA A 158 1.88 -8.76 -2.73
CA ALA A 158 1.92 -7.48 -2.03
C ALA A 158 0.55 -6.77 -2.06
N THR A 159 -0.16 -6.77 -3.18
CA THR A 159 -1.50 -6.18 -3.29
C THR A 159 -2.55 -6.97 -2.51
N SER A 160 -2.44 -8.30 -2.47
CA SER A 160 -3.31 -9.16 -1.65
C SER A 160 -3.13 -8.89 -0.16
N ALA A 161 -1.88 -8.71 0.30
CA ALA A 161 -1.60 -8.33 1.69
C ALA A 161 -2.14 -6.94 2.04
N MET A 162 -2.00 -5.96 1.13
CA MET A 162 -2.57 -4.62 1.32
C MET A 162 -4.11 -4.68 1.39
N TYR A 163 -4.75 -5.49 0.55
CA TYR A 163 -6.21 -5.70 0.61
C TYR A 163 -6.63 -6.41 1.91
N ALA A 164 -5.88 -7.43 2.35
CA ALA A 164 -6.13 -8.09 3.62
C ALA A 164 -6.03 -7.11 4.78
N LEU A 165 -5.03 -6.21 4.78
CA LEU A 165 -4.89 -5.16 5.78
C LEU A 165 -6.11 -4.25 5.83
N GLU A 166 -6.65 -3.87 4.68
CA GLU A 166 -7.88 -3.05 4.59
C GLU A 166 -9.12 -3.77 5.15
N LYS A 167 -9.25 -5.07 4.92
CA LYS A 167 -10.47 -5.85 5.27
C LYS A 167 -10.43 -6.48 6.65
N ILE A 168 -9.27 -6.98 7.07
CA ILE A 168 -9.09 -7.65 8.37
C ILE A 168 -8.78 -6.60 9.45
N GLY A 169 -7.95 -5.61 9.10
CA GLY A 169 -7.46 -4.61 10.06
C GLY A 169 -6.25 -5.09 10.86
N TYR A 170 -5.65 -4.14 11.55
CA TYR A 170 -4.55 -4.35 12.47
C TYR A 170 -5.12 -4.73 13.86
N PRO A 171 -4.55 -5.67 14.64
CA PRO A 171 -3.20 -6.24 14.44
C PRO A 171 -3.13 -7.54 13.64
N GLU A 172 -4.23 -8.22 13.33
CA GLU A 172 -4.22 -9.54 12.69
C GLU A 172 -3.61 -9.51 11.29
N ALA A 173 -3.81 -8.44 10.54
CA ALA A 173 -3.25 -8.26 9.21
C ALA A 173 -1.71 -8.16 9.15
N ARG A 174 -1.03 -8.15 10.32
CA ARG A 174 0.43 -8.32 10.39
C ARG A 174 0.90 -9.62 9.73
N ILE A 175 0.11 -10.69 9.80
CA ILE A 175 0.49 -12.00 9.28
C ILE A 175 0.59 -11.98 7.75
N PRO A 176 -0.46 -11.64 6.99
CA PRO A 176 -0.35 -11.52 5.54
C PRO A 176 0.66 -10.46 5.09
N LEU A 177 0.84 -9.39 5.86
CA LEU A 177 1.87 -8.38 5.57
C LEU A 177 3.29 -8.95 5.72
N ALA A 178 3.55 -9.72 6.77
CA ALA A 178 4.83 -10.40 6.99
C ALA A 178 5.12 -11.45 5.91
N GLU A 179 4.12 -12.24 5.51
CA GLU A 179 4.23 -13.20 4.40
C GLU A 179 4.65 -12.50 3.11
N ALA A 180 4.00 -11.38 2.77
CA ALA A 180 4.32 -10.62 1.57
C ALA A 180 5.71 -9.97 1.61
N ILE A 181 6.16 -9.48 2.78
CA ILE A 181 7.51 -8.96 2.98
C ILE A 181 8.54 -10.05 2.69
N ILE A 182 8.37 -11.24 3.27
CA ILE A 182 9.26 -12.38 3.05
C ILE A 182 9.27 -12.74 1.56
N TYR A 183 8.09 -12.87 0.95
CA TYR A 183 7.99 -13.22 -0.47
C TYR A 183 8.74 -12.24 -1.36
N VAL A 184 8.57 -10.94 -1.17
CA VAL A 184 9.26 -9.89 -1.95
C VAL A 184 10.76 -9.94 -1.73
N CYS A 185 11.23 -10.24 -0.51
CA CYS A 185 12.65 -10.38 -0.23
C CYS A 185 13.26 -11.60 -0.94
N GLU A 186 12.60 -12.75 -0.88
CA GLU A 186 13.09 -14.01 -1.45
C GLU A 186 12.94 -14.10 -2.97
N ALA A 187 12.09 -13.27 -3.58
CA ALA A 187 11.90 -13.24 -5.01
C ALA A 187 13.16 -12.74 -5.75
N GLU A 188 13.41 -13.29 -6.93
CA GLU A 188 14.43 -12.81 -7.86
C GLU A 188 14.24 -11.32 -8.16
N LYS A 189 15.35 -10.58 -8.34
CA LYS A 189 15.32 -9.12 -8.52
C LYS A 189 15.54 -8.72 -9.97
N SER A 190 14.76 -7.72 -10.42
CA SER A 190 14.96 -7.04 -11.71
C SER A 190 14.38 -5.62 -11.68
N ASN A 191 15.17 -4.67 -12.09
CA ASN A 191 14.74 -3.27 -12.28
C ASN A 191 14.39 -2.94 -13.75
N SER A 192 14.24 -3.95 -14.59
CA SER A 192 13.98 -3.79 -16.03
C SER A 192 12.72 -2.96 -16.32
N VAL A 193 11.67 -3.14 -15.50
CA VAL A 193 10.40 -2.39 -15.59
C VAL A 193 10.62 -0.92 -15.32
N VAL A 194 11.34 -0.59 -14.27
CA VAL A 194 11.63 0.81 -13.87
C VAL A 194 12.48 1.51 -14.92
N ASN A 195 13.52 0.84 -15.42
CA ASN A 195 14.37 1.37 -16.48
C ASN A 195 13.57 1.62 -17.76
N ALA A 196 12.71 0.68 -18.15
CA ALA A 196 11.82 0.81 -19.31
C ALA A 196 10.86 1.99 -19.16
N MET A 197 10.24 2.12 -17.99
CA MET A 197 9.30 3.20 -17.67
C MET A 197 9.99 4.57 -17.74
N TYR A 198 11.15 4.73 -17.11
CA TYR A 198 11.85 6.04 -17.12
C TYR A 198 12.31 6.43 -18.51
N ALA A 199 12.86 5.49 -19.30
CA ALA A 199 13.23 5.76 -20.67
C ALA A 199 12.03 6.17 -21.54
N ALA A 200 10.89 5.51 -21.37
CA ALA A 200 9.66 5.87 -22.07
C ALA A 200 9.11 7.24 -21.64
N VAL A 201 9.17 7.56 -20.34
CA VAL A 201 8.76 8.87 -19.80
C VAL A 201 9.66 9.99 -20.35
N GLU A 202 10.97 9.76 -20.41
CA GLU A 202 11.91 10.73 -20.96
C GLU A 202 11.61 11.04 -22.43
N ASP A 203 11.47 10.01 -23.27
CA ASP A 203 11.12 10.19 -24.68
C ASP A 203 9.73 10.84 -24.83
N ALA A 204 8.73 10.48 -24.03
CA ALA A 204 7.41 11.07 -24.08
C ALA A 204 7.39 12.57 -23.71
N ARG A 205 8.24 12.98 -22.76
CA ARG A 205 8.40 14.41 -22.40
C ARG A 205 9.11 15.22 -23.46
N ASN A 206 10.02 14.59 -24.20
CA ASN A 206 10.83 15.22 -25.22
C ASN A 206 10.23 15.10 -26.63
N ALA A 207 9.15 14.32 -26.79
CA ALA A 207 8.49 14.13 -28.08
C ALA A 207 7.98 15.47 -28.61
N ARG A 208 8.45 15.81 -29.81
CA ARG A 208 8.00 17.03 -30.56
C ARG A 208 6.93 16.70 -31.60
N ASP A 209 6.60 15.42 -31.72
CA ASP A 209 5.81 14.90 -32.82
C ASP A 209 4.81 13.83 -32.25
N ASP A 210 3.51 14.16 -32.36
CA ASP A 210 2.41 13.28 -31.92
C ASP A 210 1.98 12.31 -33.03
N ASN A 211 2.83 12.03 -34.00
CA ASN A 211 2.49 11.21 -35.16
C ASN A 211 2.45 9.71 -34.82
N VAL A 212 1.27 9.26 -34.49
CA VAL A 212 0.96 7.82 -34.45
C VAL A 212 0.95 7.26 -35.86
N PRO A 213 1.57 6.11 -36.13
CA PRO A 213 1.49 5.44 -37.43
C PRO A 213 0.07 5.38 -37.97
N PRO A 214 -0.19 5.74 -39.23
CA PRO A 214 -1.56 5.93 -39.74
C PRO A 214 -2.49 4.72 -39.50
N TYR A 215 -1.97 3.51 -39.66
CA TYR A 215 -2.75 2.26 -39.46
C TYR A 215 -3.05 1.92 -37.99
N LEU A 216 -2.50 2.66 -37.02
CA LEU A 216 -2.83 2.53 -35.60
C LEU A 216 -3.86 3.56 -35.12
N LYS A 217 -4.25 4.52 -35.98
CA LYS A 217 -5.26 5.52 -35.65
C LYS A 217 -6.66 4.90 -35.65
N ASP A 218 -7.54 5.41 -34.81
CA ASP A 218 -8.87 4.84 -34.55
C ASP A 218 -9.75 4.65 -35.79
N ASN A 219 -9.62 5.53 -36.80
CA ASN A 219 -10.40 5.49 -38.05
C ASN A 219 -9.77 4.62 -39.16
N SER A 220 -8.74 3.84 -38.87
CA SER A 220 -7.94 3.16 -39.89
C SER A 220 -8.14 1.65 -39.93
N TYR A 221 -9.35 1.21 -40.15
CA TYR A 221 -9.52 -0.15 -40.69
C TYR A 221 -9.06 -0.26 -42.17
N GLY A 222 -8.30 0.70 -42.65
CA GLY A 222 -7.71 0.75 -44.00
C GLY A 222 -8.69 0.45 -45.12
N SER A 223 -8.69 1.31 -46.14
CA SER A 223 -9.39 0.95 -47.39
C SER A 223 -8.87 -0.37 -47.95
N GLU A 224 -9.61 -1.04 -48.79
CA GLU A 224 -9.13 -2.25 -49.50
C GLU A 224 -7.82 -1.97 -50.25
N GLU A 225 -7.63 -0.74 -50.69
CA GLU A 225 -6.43 -0.25 -51.38
C GLU A 225 -5.22 -0.16 -50.40
N ASP A 226 -5.41 0.25 -49.15
CA ASP A 226 -4.39 0.29 -48.12
C ASP A 226 -3.98 -1.14 -47.68
N LYS A 227 -4.95 -2.07 -47.64
CA LYS A 227 -4.70 -3.49 -47.39
C LYS A 227 -3.85 -4.09 -48.50
N ALA A 228 -4.20 -3.82 -49.77
CA ALA A 228 -3.47 -4.31 -50.94
C ALA A 228 -2.04 -3.75 -50.98
N ASN A 229 -1.82 -2.52 -50.54
CA ASN A 229 -0.51 -1.86 -50.54
C ASN A 229 0.32 -2.14 -49.25
N GLY A 230 -0.15 -3.01 -48.33
CA GLY A 230 0.55 -3.36 -47.09
C GLY A 230 0.62 -2.23 -46.06
N LYS A 231 -0.21 -1.20 -46.24
CA LYS A 231 -0.29 -0.02 -45.34
C LYS A 231 -1.36 -0.16 -44.26
N ALA A 232 -2.15 -1.25 -44.26
CA ALA A 232 -3.18 -1.51 -43.27
C ALA A 232 -2.60 -2.19 -42.02
N TYR A 233 -3.29 -2.01 -40.89
CA TYR A 233 -2.98 -2.71 -39.65
C TYR A 233 -3.06 -4.22 -39.85
N LYS A 234 -1.99 -4.92 -39.51
CA LYS A 234 -1.94 -6.38 -39.50
C LYS A 234 -2.43 -6.90 -38.16
N TYR A 235 -3.61 -7.52 -38.14
CA TYR A 235 -4.20 -8.06 -36.93
C TYR A 235 -3.44 -9.32 -36.44
N PRO A 236 -2.74 -9.29 -35.29
CA PRO A 236 -1.81 -10.36 -34.91
C PRO A 236 -2.44 -11.76 -34.78
N HIS A 237 -3.73 -11.86 -34.43
CA HIS A 237 -4.40 -13.16 -34.33
C HIS A 237 -4.51 -13.90 -35.66
N ASN A 238 -4.50 -13.19 -36.80
CA ASN A 238 -4.44 -13.80 -38.12
C ASN A 238 -3.05 -14.37 -38.46
N TYR A 239 -2.05 -14.10 -37.59
CA TYR A 239 -0.65 -14.50 -37.78
C TYR A 239 -0.11 -15.29 -36.58
N GLY A 240 -0.98 -16.06 -35.89
CA GLY A 240 -0.55 -16.87 -34.74
C GLY A 240 -0.18 -16.05 -33.48
N GLY A 241 -0.72 -14.84 -33.34
CA GLY A 241 -0.56 -13.98 -32.17
C GLY A 241 0.62 -13.02 -32.20
N TYR A 242 1.42 -13.04 -33.28
CA TYR A 242 2.50 -12.07 -33.51
C TYR A 242 2.70 -11.80 -34.99
N VAL A 243 2.93 -10.53 -35.33
CA VAL A 243 3.36 -10.10 -36.66
C VAL A 243 4.29 -8.89 -36.53
N GLU A 244 5.35 -8.89 -37.31
CA GLU A 244 6.26 -7.75 -37.32
C GLU A 244 5.60 -6.56 -38.04
N GLN A 245 5.40 -5.49 -37.31
CA GLN A 245 4.98 -4.18 -37.81
C GLN A 245 5.46 -3.09 -36.85
N GLN A 246 5.57 -1.86 -37.36
CA GLN A 246 6.00 -0.73 -36.55
C GLN A 246 4.83 -0.24 -35.68
N TYR A 247 5.06 -0.11 -34.37
CA TYR A 247 4.08 0.43 -33.41
C TYR A 247 4.45 1.81 -32.89
N LEU A 248 5.74 2.14 -32.86
CA LEU A 248 6.21 3.44 -32.44
C LEU A 248 6.20 4.45 -33.58
N PRO A 249 6.12 5.76 -33.27
CA PRO A 249 6.32 6.82 -34.25
C PRO A 249 7.65 6.68 -34.99
N ASP A 250 7.75 7.28 -36.17
CA ASP A 250 8.97 7.18 -37.02
C ASP A 250 10.21 7.69 -36.27
N SER A 251 10.07 8.73 -35.46
CA SER A 251 11.15 9.29 -34.63
C SER A 251 11.68 8.32 -33.55
N LEU A 252 10.87 7.33 -33.16
CA LEU A 252 11.17 6.37 -32.09
C LEU A 252 11.14 4.91 -32.55
N LYS A 253 11.05 4.65 -33.87
CA LYS A 253 10.84 3.31 -34.43
C LYS A 253 11.86 2.27 -34.00
N ASP A 254 13.08 2.68 -33.72
CA ASP A 254 14.20 1.80 -33.34
C ASP A 254 14.43 1.77 -31.81
N LYS A 255 13.60 2.46 -31.03
CA LYS A 255 13.71 2.48 -29.56
C LYS A 255 13.25 1.14 -28.95
N ILE A 256 14.01 0.68 -28.00
CA ILE A 256 13.69 -0.49 -27.18
C ILE A 256 13.66 -0.02 -25.72
N TYR A 257 12.49 0.02 -25.12
CA TYR A 257 12.33 0.40 -23.71
C TYR A 257 12.52 -0.78 -22.77
N TYR A 258 11.80 -1.87 -23.02
CA TYR A 258 11.87 -3.05 -22.17
C TYR A 258 12.86 -4.09 -22.71
N VAL A 259 13.96 -4.21 -21.98
CA VAL A 259 14.98 -5.25 -22.19
C VAL A 259 14.88 -6.23 -21.03
N PRO A 260 14.47 -7.50 -21.27
CA PRO A 260 14.39 -8.50 -20.20
C PRO A 260 15.74 -8.71 -19.52
N GLY A 261 15.75 -8.72 -18.19
CA GLY A 261 16.91 -9.08 -17.37
C GLY A 261 17.30 -10.57 -17.52
N GLN A 262 18.11 -11.07 -16.59
CA GLN A 262 18.59 -12.46 -16.63
C GLN A 262 18.02 -13.32 -15.50
N ASN A 263 17.09 -12.79 -14.72
CA ASN A 263 16.58 -13.43 -13.52
C ASN A 263 15.14 -13.89 -13.69
N GLY A 264 14.80 -15.01 -13.07
CA GLY A 264 13.44 -15.53 -12.94
C GLY A 264 12.66 -15.61 -14.25
N TYR A 265 11.44 -15.12 -14.25
CA TYR A 265 10.51 -15.15 -15.38
C TYR A 265 11.03 -14.43 -16.63
N GLU A 266 11.96 -13.49 -16.51
CA GLU A 266 12.52 -12.80 -17.68
C GLU A 266 13.32 -13.71 -18.60
N ASN A 267 13.85 -14.84 -18.11
CA ASN A 267 14.44 -15.86 -18.95
C ASN A 267 13.38 -16.53 -19.85
N GLU A 268 12.19 -16.79 -19.31
CA GLU A 268 11.07 -17.32 -20.11
C GLU A 268 10.60 -16.29 -21.15
N VAL A 269 10.57 -15.02 -20.80
CA VAL A 269 10.23 -13.92 -21.72
C VAL A 269 11.19 -13.90 -22.92
N LYS A 270 12.49 -14.10 -22.70
CA LYS A 270 13.47 -14.22 -23.79
C LYS A 270 13.19 -15.39 -24.74
N GLU A 271 12.90 -16.55 -24.17
CA GLU A 271 12.56 -17.72 -24.97
C GLU A 271 11.24 -17.54 -25.75
N ILE A 272 10.24 -16.89 -25.14
CA ILE A 272 9.00 -16.52 -25.82
C ILE A 272 9.28 -15.55 -26.98
N ARG A 273 10.14 -14.55 -26.79
CA ARG A 273 10.53 -13.61 -27.84
C ARG A 273 11.22 -14.31 -29.01
N LYS A 274 12.19 -15.21 -28.72
CA LYS A 274 12.87 -15.99 -29.74
C LYS A 274 11.89 -16.84 -30.58
N ARG A 275 10.96 -17.56 -29.92
CA ARG A 275 9.94 -18.36 -30.62
C ARG A 275 9.04 -17.52 -31.52
N LYS A 276 8.77 -16.27 -31.15
CA LYS A 276 7.94 -15.32 -31.90
C LYS A 276 8.73 -14.55 -32.97
N GLY A 277 10.05 -14.75 -33.10
CA GLY A 277 10.90 -13.98 -34.03
C GLY A 277 10.94 -12.47 -33.67
N LYS A 278 10.66 -12.10 -32.42
CA LYS A 278 10.76 -10.70 -32.00
C LYS A 278 12.22 -10.30 -31.92
N LYS A 279 12.55 -9.10 -32.47
CA LYS A 279 13.84 -8.45 -32.18
C LYS A 279 13.99 -8.25 -30.67
N GLN A 280 15.18 -8.53 -30.17
CA GLN A 280 15.52 -8.37 -28.75
C GLN A 280 15.58 -6.90 -28.37
#